data_65f494a7c0d23224425c43a3a6246d8a
#
_entry.id   65f494a7c0d23224425c43a3a6246d8a
#
_cell.length_a   1.000
_cell.length_b   1.000
_cell.length_c   1.000
_cell.angle_alpha   90.00
_cell.angle_beta   90.00
_cell.angle_gamma   90.00
#
_symmetry.space_group_name_H-M   'P 1'
#
loop_
_entity.id
_entity.type
_entity.pdbx_description
1 polymer ?
#
loop_
_entity_poly.entity_id
_entity_poly.type
_entity_poly.pdbx_seq_one_letter_code
_entity_poly.pdbx_strand_id
1 'polypeptide(L)'
;LETPSVVVPGPELLAPGSGKFRILYDVTATTPGATHFFNAIRAGSIATDERVFDRATGRPLPFDVVGAVAARAGGVRVSDSTQQYIRVTLARPVPSDGGEARVLIDKTYEDTKSYFVEGDVIVFNRPLGIKRNAVVLPVGYELVSCNYPSQVLQEADGRIAISFWNATPAEAPLILRARPVRALAPAASNVAARLDERARQTREIVY
;
A
#
# COMPACT_ATOMS: atom_id res chain seq x y z
N LEU A 1 15.60 -17.41 13.97
CA LEU A 1 14.31 -16.81 14.30
C LEU A 1 14.13 -15.63 13.35
N GLU A 2 13.43 -15.87 12.21
CA GLU A 2 13.03 -14.79 11.32
C GLU A 2 11.96 -13.99 12.04
N THR A 3 12.20 -12.70 12.22
CA THR A 3 11.20 -11.77 12.73
C THR A 3 10.13 -11.66 11.64
N PRO A 4 8.85 -11.95 11.91
CA PRO A 4 7.81 -11.80 10.90
C PRO A 4 7.77 -10.32 10.50
N SER A 5 8.01 -10.06 9.21
CA SER A 5 7.81 -8.73 8.62
C SER A 5 6.38 -8.30 8.90
N VAL A 6 6.21 -7.22 9.64
CA VAL A 6 4.89 -6.60 9.81
C VAL A 6 4.54 -5.97 8.46
N VAL A 7 3.82 -6.73 7.63
CA VAL A 7 3.27 -6.19 6.39
C VAL A 7 2.27 -5.10 6.77
N VAL A 8 2.62 -3.85 6.53
CA VAL A 8 1.67 -2.74 6.68
C VAL A 8 0.75 -2.78 5.47
N PRO A 9 -0.57 -2.95 5.64
CA PRO A 9 -1.51 -3.00 4.52
C PRO A 9 -1.48 -1.68 3.74
N GLY A 10 -1.41 -1.76 2.43
CA GLY A 10 -1.47 -0.57 1.58
C GLY A 10 -0.99 -0.82 0.14
N PRO A 11 -1.08 0.21 -0.74
CA PRO A 11 -0.60 0.09 -2.11
C PRO A 11 0.93 0.05 -2.19
N GLU A 12 1.47 -0.93 -2.92
CA GLU A 12 2.84 -0.92 -3.44
C GLU A 12 2.79 -0.45 -4.90
N LEU A 13 3.38 0.71 -5.20
CA LEU A 13 3.45 1.24 -6.56
C LEU A 13 4.44 0.40 -7.38
N LEU A 14 3.96 -0.16 -8.50
CA LEU A 14 4.78 -0.97 -9.39
C LEU A 14 5.53 -0.09 -10.40
N ALA A 15 5.96 -0.66 -11.53
CA ALA A 15 6.77 0.05 -12.51
C ALA A 15 6.15 1.41 -12.89
N PRO A 16 6.92 2.50 -12.88
CA PRO A 16 6.44 3.82 -13.28
C PRO A 16 5.82 3.80 -14.69
N GLY A 17 4.69 4.49 -14.86
CA GLY A 17 3.95 4.51 -16.13
C GLY A 17 3.09 3.28 -16.42
N SER A 18 3.18 2.22 -15.61
CA SER A 18 2.34 1.03 -15.80
C SER A 18 0.88 1.23 -15.39
N GLY A 19 0.59 2.21 -14.56
CA GLY A 19 -0.72 2.36 -13.92
C GLY A 19 -1.03 1.25 -12.91
N LYS A 20 -0.05 0.40 -12.57
CA LYS A 20 -0.25 -0.78 -11.73
C LYS A 20 0.28 -0.58 -10.31
N PHE A 21 -0.50 -1.02 -9.34
CA PHE A 21 -0.11 -1.06 -7.93
C PHE A 21 -0.72 -2.27 -7.25
N ARG A 22 0.07 -2.94 -6.42
CA ARG A 22 -0.35 -4.09 -5.63
C ARG A 22 -0.97 -3.61 -4.34
N ILE A 23 -2.06 -4.23 -3.91
CA ILE A 23 -2.73 -3.93 -2.64
C ILE A 23 -2.79 -5.19 -1.79
N LEU A 24 -2.36 -5.05 -0.55
CA LEU A 24 -2.54 -6.04 0.49
C LEU A 24 -3.65 -5.55 1.44
N TYR A 25 -4.78 -6.26 1.45
CA TYR A 25 -5.91 -6.02 2.35
C TYR A 25 -5.92 -7.05 3.47
N ASP A 26 -5.64 -6.61 4.69
CA ASP A 26 -5.88 -7.41 5.90
C ASP A 26 -7.25 -7.00 6.45
N VAL A 27 -8.22 -7.87 6.30
CA VAL A 27 -9.63 -7.57 6.62
C VAL A 27 -10.20 -8.59 7.59
N THR A 28 -11.21 -8.18 8.33
CA THR A 28 -11.88 -8.99 9.34
C THR A 28 -13.36 -9.15 9.01
N ALA A 29 -13.82 -10.38 8.84
CA ALA A 29 -15.23 -10.71 8.77
C ALA A 29 -15.78 -10.94 10.19
N THR A 30 -16.80 -10.17 10.56
CA THR A 30 -17.40 -10.19 11.92
C THR A 30 -18.89 -10.53 11.93
N THR A 31 -19.52 -10.71 10.77
CA THR A 31 -20.94 -11.08 10.71
C THR A 31 -21.14 -12.50 11.19
N PRO A 32 -21.85 -12.74 12.31
CA PRO A 32 -22.03 -14.08 12.86
C PRO A 32 -22.64 -15.05 11.85
N GLY A 33 -22.09 -16.25 11.75
CA GLY A 33 -22.53 -17.30 10.84
C GLY A 33 -22.16 -17.09 9.37
N ALA A 34 -21.54 -15.96 9.02
CA ALA A 34 -21.12 -15.73 7.63
C ALA A 34 -20.10 -16.78 7.17
N THR A 35 -20.35 -17.36 6.00
CA THR A 35 -19.48 -18.34 5.33
C THR A 35 -18.65 -17.70 4.21
N HIS A 36 -18.97 -16.45 3.84
CA HIS A 36 -18.31 -15.71 2.79
C HIS A 36 -17.97 -14.28 3.22
N PHE A 37 -16.87 -13.76 2.66
CA PHE A 37 -16.52 -12.36 2.75
C PHE A 37 -16.53 -11.75 1.34
N PHE A 38 -17.00 -10.51 1.20
CA PHE A 38 -17.09 -9.81 -0.08
C PHE A 38 -16.23 -8.56 -0.07
N ASN A 39 -15.25 -8.49 -0.97
CA ASN A 39 -14.41 -7.31 -1.15
C ASN A 39 -14.76 -6.62 -2.48
N ALA A 40 -15.25 -5.39 -2.42
CA ALA A 40 -15.59 -4.64 -3.61
C ALA A 40 -14.35 -4.37 -4.48
N ILE A 41 -14.46 -4.61 -5.79
CA ILE A 41 -13.49 -4.17 -6.79
C ILE A 41 -13.85 -2.73 -7.14
N ARG A 42 -12.92 -1.79 -6.97
CA ARG A 42 -13.21 -0.37 -7.22
C ARG A 42 -13.59 -0.14 -8.68
N ALA A 43 -14.69 0.58 -8.90
CA ALA A 43 -15.14 0.96 -10.25
C ALA A 43 -14.03 1.72 -11.00
N GLY A 44 -13.81 1.33 -12.27
CA GLY A 44 -12.77 1.89 -13.13
C GLY A 44 -11.36 1.34 -12.93
N SER A 45 -11.14 0.43 -11.95
CA SER A 45 -9.90 -0.33 -11.81
C SER A 45 -10.09 -1.76 -12.32
N ILE A 46 -9.05 -2.32 -12.92
CA ILE A 46 -8.99 -3.75 -13.28
C ILE A 46 -8.20 -4.45 -12.17
N ALA A 47 -8.81 -5.46 -11.56
CA ALA A 47 -8.11 -6.29 -10.56
C ALA A 47 -7.54 -7.54 -11.25
N THR A 48 -6.28 -7.86 -10.94
CA THR A 48 -5.55 -9.03 -11.45
C THR A 48 -4.68 -9.64 -10.37
N ASP A 49 -4.13 -10.82 -10.63
CA ASP A 49 -3.19 -11.53 -9.77
C ASP A 49 -3.71 -11.75 -8.33
N GLU A 50 -5.03 -11.94 -8.21
CA GLU A 50 -5.66 -12.10 -6.91
C GLU A 50 -5.21 -13.39 -6.23
N ARG A 51 -4.89 -13.26 -4.96
CA ARG A 51 -4.63 -14.37 -4.04
C ARG A 51 -5.28 -14.06 -2.71
N VAL A 52 -5.88 -15.06 -2.11
CA VAL A 52 -6.58 -14.88 -0.84
C VAL A 52 -6.10 -15.92 0.15
N PHE A 53 -5.87 -15.49 1.38
CA PHE A 53 -5.34 -16.35 2.43
C PHE A 53 -6.12 -16.19 3.74
N ASP A 54 -6.30 -17.28 4.45
CA ASP A 54 -6.68 -17.24 5.87
C ASP A 54 -5.50 -16.65 6.67
N ARG A 55 -5.74 -15.54 7.33
CA ARG A 55 -4.70 -14.81 8.07
C ARG A 55 -4.19 -15.56 9.30
N ALA A 56 -5.01 -16.44 9.88
CA ALA A 56 -4.65 -17.23 11.05
C ALA A 56 -3.72 -18.40 10.71
N THR A 57 -3.91 -19.01 9.54
CA THR A 57 -3.17 -20.23 9.15
C THR A 57 -2.20 -20.03 7.99
N GLY A 58 -2.31 -18.91 7.26
CA GLY A 58 -1.57 -18.65 6.02
C GLY A 58 -2.02 -19.52 4.83
N ARG A 59 -3.06 -20.32 4.97
CA ARG A 59 -3.54 -21.23 3.90
C ARG A 59 -4.34 -20.44 2.86
N PRO A 60 -4.23 -20.78 1.56
CA PRO A 60 -5.06 -20.21 0.52
C PRO A 60 -6.55 -20.47 0.78
N LEU A 61 -7.38 -19.47 0.46
CA LEU A 61 -8.84 -19.57 0.51
C LEU A 61 -9.41 -19.55 -0.91
N PRO A 62 -10.45 -20.35 -1.19
CA PRO A 62 -11.18 -20.28 -2.45
C PRO A 62 -11.86 -18.92 -2.60
N PHE A 63 -11.84 -18.37 -3.80
CA PHE A 63 -12.55 -17.15 -4.14
C PHE A 63 -12.99 -17.15 -5.61
N ASP A 64 -13.97 -16.31 -5.92
CA ASP A 64 -14.41 -16.00 -7.28
C ASP A 64 -14.81 -14.53 -7.40
N VAL A 65 -14.92 -14.04 -8.64
CA VAL A 65 -15.42 -12.69 -8.90
C VAL A 65 -16.91 -12.78 -9.23
N VAL A 66 -17.71 -12.03 -8.49
CA VAL A 66 -19.17 -12.05 -8.60
C VAL A 66 -19.72 -10.64 -8.82
N GLY A 67 -20.90 -10.55 -9.46
CA GLY A 67 -21.61 -9.30 -9.64
C GLY A 67 -22.50 -8.92 -8.44
N ALA A 68 -23.12 -7.76 -8.55
CA ALA A 68 -24.01 -7.16 -7.57
C ALA A 68 -25.14 -8.07 -7.08
N VAL A 69 -25.72 -8.90 -7.96
CA VAL A 69 -26.84 -9.81 -7.62
C VAL A 69 -26.38 -10.87 -6.60
N ALA A 70 -25.25 -11.53 -6.86
CA ALA A 70 -24.71 -12.53 -5.96
C ALA A 70 -24.23 -11.92 -4.64
N ALA A 71 -23.67 -10.70 -4.68
CA ALA A 71 -23.27 -9.99 -3.47
C ALA A 71 -24.47 -9.63 -2.59
N ARG A 72 -25.60 -9.17 -3.16
CA ARG A 72 -26.85 -8.93 -2.41
C ARG A 72 -27.40 -10.21 -1.79
N ALA A 73 -27.39 -11.31 -2.52
CA ALA A 73 -27.82 -12.62 -1.99
C ALA A 73 -26.94 -13.06 -0.80
N GLY A 74 -25.68 -12.64 -0.76
CA GLY A 74 -24.75 -12.84 0.34
C GLY A 74 -24.84 -11.79 1.45
N GLY A 75 -25.85 -10.90 1.44
CA GLY A 75 -26.12 -9.91 2.49
C GLY A 75 -25.38 -8.58 2.33
N VAL A 76 -24.67 -8.34 1.20
CA VAL A 76 -23.98 -7.07 0.95
C VAL A 76 -24.98 -5.99 0.54
N ARG A 77 -24.86 -4.81 1.13
CA ARG A 77 -25.59 -3.62 0.65
C ARG A 77 -24.93 -3.10 -0.62
N VAL A 78 -25.60 -3.24 -1.75
CA VAL A 78 -25.08 -2.87 -3.07
C VAL A 78 -25.86 -1.67 -3.60
N SER A 79 -25.21 -0.54 -3.80
CA SER A 79 -25.77 0.67 -4.40
C SER A 79 -25.65 0.72 -5.92
N ASP A 80 -24.60 0.11 -6.48
CA ASP A 80 -24.31 0.07 -7.90
C ASP A 80 -24.47 -1.36 -8.45
N SER A 81 -25.38 -1.52 -9.43
CA SER A 81 -25.67 -2.82 -10.05
C SER A 81 -24.52 -3.36 -10.92
N THR A 82 -23.58 -2.50 -11.33
CA THR A 82 -22.41 -2.88 -12.13
C THR A 82 -21.22 -3.28 -11.26
N GLN A 83 -21.31 -3.08 -9.93
CA GLN A 83 -20.25 -3.35 -8.98
C GLN A 83 -19.88 -4.84 -8.96
N GLN A 84 -18.57 -5.12 -9.05
CA GLN A 84 -18.00 -6.45 -8.89
C GLN A 84 -17.36 -6.62 -7.51
N TYR A 85 -17.30 -7.87 -7.08
CA TYR A 85 -16.76 -8.25 -5.77
C TYR A 85 -15.91 -9.50 -5.88
N ILE A 86 -14.81 -9.54 -5.14
CA ILE A 86 -14.12 -10.79 -4.82
C ILE A 86 -14.92 -11.42 -3.68
N ARG A 87 -15.57 -12.56 -3.95
CA ARG A 87 -16.25 -13.37 -2.96
C ARG A 87 -15.30 -14.43 -2.45
N VAL A 88 -14.96 -14.38 -1.18
CA VAL A 88 -14.04 -15.31 -0.51
C VAL A 88 -14.85 -16.31 0.28
N THR A 89 -14.58 -17.61 0.09
CA THR A 89 -15.11 -18.66 0.97
C THR A 89 -14.22 -18.77 2.19
N LEU A 90 -14.78 -18.50 3.37
CA LEU A 90 -14.04 -18.58 4.63
C LEU A 90 -13.70 -20.03 5.01
N ALA A 91 -12.56 -20.24 5.65
CA ALA A 91 -12.13 -21.59 6.10
C ALA A 91 -13.14 -22.22 7.09
N ARG A 92 -13.85 -21.39 7.83
CA ARG A 92 -14.93 -21.75 8.76
C ARG A 92 -15.92 -20.58 8.85
N PRO A 93 -17.19 -20.84 9.18
CA PRO A 93 -18.14 -19.75 9.45
C PRO A 93 -17.63 -18.84 10.57
N VAL A 94 -17.94 -17.56 10.49
CA VAL A 94 -17.68 -16.63 11.60
C VAL A 94 -18.44 -17.12 12.83
N PRO A 95 -17.78 -17.27 14.00
CA PRO A 95 -18.46 -17.74 15.21
C PRO A 95 -19.66 -16.88 15.60
N SER A 96 -20.71 -17.54 16.08
CA SER A 96 -21.95 -16.86 16.49
C SER A 96 -21.84 -16.13 17.83
N ASP A 97 -20.83 -16.43 18.61
CA ASP A 97 -20.54 -15.90 19.95
C ASP A 97 -19.69 -14.61 19.94
N GLY A 98 -19.51 -13.98 18.77
CA GLY A 98 -18.75 -12.74 18.63
C GLY A 98 -17.31 -12.92 18.19
N GLY A 99 -16.96 -14.06 17.62
CA GLY A 99 -15.64 -14.30 17.00
C GLY A 99 -15.47 -13.61 15.65
N GLU A 100 -14.32 -13.81 15.04
CA GLU A 100 -13.95 -13.20 13.77
C GLU A 100 -13.26 -14.20 12.84
N ALA A 101 -13.26 -13.92 11.53
CA ALA A 101 -12.40 -14.56 10.54
C ALA A 101 -11.57 -13.48 9.87
N ARG A 102 -10.24 -13.63 9.90
CA ARG A 102 -9.30 -12.68 9.27
C ARG A 102 -8.82 -13.20 7.93
N VAL A 103 -8.88 -12.35 6.93
CA VAL A 103 -8.56 -12.66 5.54
C VAL A 103 -7.53 -11.69 5.03
N LEU A 104 -6.48 -12.19 4.38
CA LEU A 104 -5.54 -11.39 3.61
C LEU A 104 -5.88 -11.53 2.13
N ILE A 105 -6.20 -10.41 1.48
CA ILE A 105 -6.44 -10.32 0.05
C ILE A 105 -5.27 -9.59 -0.58
N ASP A 106 -4.55 -10.26 -1.46
CA ASP A 106 -3.45 -9.75 -2.25
C ASP A 106 -3.91 -9.62 -3.70
N LYS A 107 -3.88 -8.42 -4.27
CA LYS A 107 -4.30 -8.17 -5.65
C LYS A 107 -3.56 -7.00 -6.27
N THR A 108 -3.42 -7.02 -7.58
CA THR A 108 -2.90 -5.90 -8.37
C THR A 108 -4.06 -5.14 -9.00
N TYR A 109 -4.06 -3.81 -8.87
CA TYR A 109 -4.93 -2.95 -9.65
C TYR A 109 -4.15 -2.35 -10.83
N GLU A 110 -4.81 -2.28 -11.97
CA GLU A 110 -4.43 -1.42 -13.08
C GLU A 110 -5.43 -0.26 -13.15
N ASP A 111 -4.94 0.96 -12.91
CA ASP A 111 -5.75 2.18 -12.86
C ASP A 111 -4.87 3.39 -13.19
N THR A 112 -4.82 3.74 -14.47
CA THR A 112 -4.00 4.85 -14.98
C THR A 112 -4.50 6.22 -14.54
N LYS A 113 -5.72 6.33 -14.00
CA LYS A 113 -6.23 7.58 -13.42
C LYS A 113 -5.74 7.78 -11.99
N SER A 114 -5.48 6.67 -11.28
CA SER A 114 -4.96 6.70 -9.92
C SER A 114 -3.44 6.72 -9.86
N TYR A 115 -2.75 6.04 -10.80
CA TYR A 115 -1.30 5.97 -10.84
C TYR A 115 -0.77 6.25 -12.23
N PHE A 116 -0.03 7.33 -12.38
CA PHE A 116 0.44 7.83 -13.68
C PHE A 116 1.74 8.63 -13.54
N VAL A 117 2.29 9.10 -14.67
CA VAL A 117 3.53 9.89 -14.74
C VAL A 117 3.22 11.28 -15.31
N GLU A 118 3.77 12.32 -14.66
CA GLU A 118 3.79 13.71 -15.13
C GLU A 118 5.26 14.17 -15.26
N GLY A 119 5.80 14.17 -16.48
CA GLY A 119 7.22 14.44 -16.70
C GLY A 119 8.09 13.34 -16.10
N ASP A 120 8.97 13.68 -15.15
CA ASP A 120 9.80 12.76 -14.39
C ASP A 120 9.20 12.35 -13.03
N VAL A 121 7.99 12.84 -12.72
CA VAL A 121 7.30 12.61 -11.45
C VAL A 121 6.22 11.56 -11.61
N ILE A 122 6.21 10.55 -10.76
CA ILE A 122 5.06 9.66 -10.60
C ILE A 122 4.04 10.30 -9.66
N VAL A 123 2.77 10.15 -9.99
CA VAL A 123 1.64 10.64 -9.20
C VAL A 123 0.75 9.46 -8.80
N PHE A 124 0.49 9.34 -7.50
CA PHE A 124 -0.54 8.46 -6.99
C PHE A 124 -1.66 9.30 -6.39
N ASN A 125 -2.81 9.32 -7.06
CA ASN A 125 -3.99 10.10 -6.69
C ASN A 125 -5.17 9.17 -6.50
N ARG A 126 -5.42 8.78 -5.25
CA ARG A 126 -6.48 7.83 -4.94
C ARG A 126 -7.01 8.02 -3.52
N PRO A 127 -8.32 8.22 -3.35
CA PRO A 127 -8.92 8.16 -2.01
C PRO A 127 -8.78 6.76 -1.41
N LEU A 128 -8.35 6.69 -0.15
CA LEU A 128 -8.11 5.44 0.58
C LEU A 128 -9.02 5.35 1.81
N GLY A 129 -9.89 4.33 1.83
CA GLY A 129 -10.87 4.12 2.91
C GLY A 129 -10.33 3.38 4.13
N ILE A 130 -9.19 2.69 4.00
CA ILE A 130 -8.57 1.96 5.11
C ILE A 130 -8.07 2.94 6.17
N LYS A 131 -8.20 2.57 7.44
CA LYS A 131 -7.80 3.46 8.55
C LYS A 131 -6.28 3.60 8.67
N ARG A 132 -5.56 2.51 8.57
CA ARG A 132 -4.10 2.49 8.58
C ARG A 132 -3.60 2.17 7.18
N ASN A 133 -2.86 3.09 6.60
CA ASN A 133 -2.36 2.97 5.23
C ASN A 133 -0.84 3.15 5.19
N ALA A 134 -0.22 2.49 4.21
CA ALA A 134 1.14 2.80 3.78
C ALA A 134 1.21 2.68 2.26
N VAL A 135 1.72 3.71 1.58
CA VAL A 135 2.04 3.66 0.15
C VAL A 135 3.53 3.45 0.00
N VAL A 136 3.93 2.36 -0.66
CA VAL A 136 5.33 2.04 -0.90
C VAL A 136 5.73 2.48 -2.31
N LEU A 137 6.78 3.30 -2.42
CA LEU A 137 7.30 3.79 -3.69
C LEU A 137 8.06 2.71 -4.45
N PRO A 138 8.19 2.83 -5.79
CA PRO A 138 9.10 1.99 -6.56
C PRO A 138 10.55 2.14 -6.08
N VAL A 139 11.36 1.12 -6.31
CA VAL A 139 12.80 1.17 -5.99
C VAL A 139 13.46 2.37 -6.68
N GLY A 140 14.31 3.10 -5.94
CA GLY A 140 15.05 4.26 -6.46
C GLY A 140 14.21 5.53 -6.60
N TYR A 141 13.06 5.63 -5.93
CA TYR A 141 12.22 6.82 -5.88
C TYR A 141 12.24 7.47 -4.50
N GLU A 142 12.16 8.81 -4.48
CA GLU A 142 12.03 9.62 -3.29
C GLU A 142 10.72 10.41 -3.28
N LEU A 143 10.18 10.69 -2.10
CA LEU A 143 8.97 11.49 -1.94
C LEU A 143 9.25 12.96 -2.30
N VAL A 144 8.40 13.54 -3.15
CA VAL A 144 8.37 14.98 -3.46
C VAL A 144 7.33 15.68 -2.59
N SER A 145 6.12 15.15 -2.52
CA SER A 145 5.03 15.70 -1.71
C SER A 145 3.97 14.67 -1.38
N CYS A 146 3.29 14.90 -0.26
CA CYS A 146 2.10 14.19 0.15
C CYS A 146 1.12 15.20 0.75
N ASN A 147 -0.13 15.20 0.29
CA ASN A 147 -1.16 16.14 0.77
C ASN A 147 -1.81 15.70 2.08
N TYR A 148 -1.44 14.53 2.60
CA TYR A 148 -2.00 13.99 3.84
C TYR A 148 -0.91 13.90 4.91
N PRO A 149 -1.18 14.25 6.17
CA PRO A 149 -0.21 14.11 7.26
C PRO A 149 0.29 12.66 7.34
N SER A 150 1.59 12.46 7.19
CA SER A 150 2.18 11.14 7.03
C SER A 150 3.57 11.05 7.65
N GLN A 151 3.97 9.81 7.94
CA GLN A 151 5.31 9.46 8.33
C GLN A 151 6.03 8.81 7.15
N VAL A 152 7.25 9.25 6.88
CA VAL A 152 8.13 8.66 5.85
C VAL A 152 9.06 7.66 6.52
N LEU A 153 9.03 6.44 6.03
CA LEU A 153 9.82 5.31 6.56
C LEU A 153 10.65 4.71 5.43
N GLN A 154 11.75 4.07 5.76
CA GLN A 154 12.53 3.27 4.83
C GLN A 154 12.28 1.79 5.12
N GLU A 155 11.89 1.03 4.10
CA GLU A 155 11.74 -0.41 4.16
C GLU A 155 13.11 -1.10 4.19
N ALA A 156 13.14 -2.36 4.59
CA ALA A 156 14.37 -3.15 4.66
C ALA A 156 15.07 -3.32 3.29
N ASP A 157 14.32 -3.23 2.21
CA ASP A 157 14.83 -3.28 0.82
C ASP A 157 15.23 -1.91 0.26
N GLY A 158 15.19 -0.86 1.10
CA GLY A 158 15.58 0.50 0.75
C GLY A 158 14.47 1.33 0.09
N ARG A 159 13.30 0.76 -0.19
CA ARG A 159 12.15 1.52 -0.69
C ARG A 159 11.62 2.47 0.37
N ILE A 160 10.93 3.52 -0.07
CA ILE A 160 10.28 4.49 0.82
C ILE A 160 8.82 4.12 0.99
N ALA A 161 8.37 4.04 2.24
CA ALA A 161 6.98 3.87 2.62
C ALA A 161 6.44 5.17 3.23
N ILE A 162 5.27 5.61 2.77
CA ILE A 162 4.55 6.77 3.28
C ILE A 162 3.36 6.25 4.07
N SER A 163 3.47 6.27 5.41
CA SER A 163 2.46 5.73 6.33
C SER A 163 1.61 6.84 6.93
N PHE A 164 0.31 6.63 7.03
CA PHE A 164 -0.62 7.56 7.65
C PHE A 164 -1.83 6.87 8.28
N TRP A 165 -2.51 7.60 9.14
CA TRP A 165 -3.73 7.18 9.81
C TRP A 165 -4.91 8.05 9.37
N ASN A 166 -5.93 7.42 8.78
CA ASN A 166 -7.18 8.11 8.47
C ASN A 166 -8.12 8.08 9.68
N ALA A 167 -8.14 9.16 10.46
CA ALA A 167 -8.96 9.30 11.64
C ALA A 167 -10.43 9.66 11.33
N THR A 168 -10.77 9.92 10.05
CA THR A 168 -12.11 10.34 9.64
C THR A 168 -12.97 9.13 9.23
N PRO A 169 -14.33 9.23 9.25
CA PRO A 169 -15.18 8.18 8.70
C PRO A 169 -15.13 8.11 7.16
N ALA A 170 -14.70 9.19 6.48
CA ALA A 170 -14.58 9.27 5.03
C ALA A 170 -13.26 8.65 4.53
N GLU A 171 -13.15 8.46 3.22
CA GLU A 171 -11.88 8.12 2.57
C GLU A 171 -10.89 9.29 2.70
N ALA A 172 -9.61 9.00 2.92
CA ALA A 172 -8.54 9.99 2.88
C ALA A 172 -8.24 10.34 1.41
N PRO A 173 -8.37 11.61 0.99
CA PRO A 173 -8.12 12.02 -0.40
C PRO A 173 -6.63 12.15 -0.67
N LEU A 174 -5.94 11.01 -0.77
CA LEU A 174 -4.48 10.99 -0.91
C LEU A 174 -4.03 11.41 -2.30
N ILE A 175 -3.10 12.37 -2.36
CA ILE A 175 -2.30 12.72 -3.53
C ILE A 175 -0.83 12.69 -3.12
N LEU A 176 -0.08 11.79 -3.74
CA LEU A 176 1.33 11.60 -3.48
C LEU A 176 2.12 11.80 -4.78
N ARG A 177 3.26 12.51 -4.69
CA ARG A 177 4.18 12.72 -5.80
C ARG A 177 5.56 12.22 -5.40
N ALA A 178 6.22 11.50 -6.30
CA ALA A 178 7.57 11.00 -6.09
C ALA A 178 8.37 11.09 -7.40
N ARG A 179 9.68 11.14 -7.29
CA ARG A 179 10.59 11.24 -8.45
C ARG A 179 11.76 10.25 -8.29
N PRO A 180 12.45 9.89 -9.38
CA PRO A 180 13.69 9.14 -9.27
C PRO A 180 14.70 9.87 -8.38
N VAL A 181 15.36 9.12 -7.50
CA VAL A 181 16.51 9.64 -6.75
C VAL A 181 17.58 10.01 -7.76
N ARG A 182 17.88 11.30 -7.84
CA ARG A 182 19.04 11.75 -8.63
C ARG A 182 20.29 11.28 -7.88
N ALA A 183 21.13 10.47 -8.53
CA ALA A 183 22.47 10.21 -8.00
C ALA A 183 23.07 11.57 -7.68
N LEU A 184 23.33 11.84 -6.42
CA LEU A 184 24.16 12.98 -6.07
C LEU A 184 25.43 12.79 -6.87
N ALA A 185 25.75 13.72 -7.78
CA ALA A 185 27.09 13.79 -8.33
C ALA A 185 28.02 13.63 -7.13
N PRO A 186 29.00 12.71 -7.18
CA PRO A 186 29.88 12.48 -6.04
C PRO A 186 30.30 13.87 -5.57
N ALA A 187 29.91 14.22 -4.33
CA ALA A 187 30.28 15.50 -3.75
C ALA A 187 31.81 15.52 -3.92
N ALA A 188 32.23 16.32 -4.89
CA ALA A 188 33.66 16.44 -5.19
C ALA A 188 34.31 16.56 -3.83
N SER A 189 35.35 15.81 -3.57
CA SER A 189 35.97 15.50 -2.29
C SER A 189 36.44 16.73 -1.47
N ASN A 190 35.61 17.76 -1.41
CA ASN A 190 35.81 18.99 -0.65
C ASN A 190 35.77 18.75 0.88
N VAL A 191 35.23 17.63 1.34
CA VAL A 191 35.25 17.33 2.79
C VAL A 191 36.65 16.90 3.22
N ALA A 192 37.30 16.03 2.45
CA ALA A 192 38.69 15.62 2.72
C ALA A 192 39.63 16.84 2.58
N ALA A 193 39.48 17.63 1.52
CA ALA A 193 40.27 18.86 1.32
C ALA A 193 40.04 19.91 2.42
N ARG A 194 38.80 20.06 2.93
CA ARG A 194 38.49 20.96 4.05
C ARG A 194 39.01 20.43 5.39
N LEU A 195 39.03 19.12 5.59
CA LEU A 195 39.61 18.51 6.79
C LEU A 195 41.14 18.63 6.79
N ASP A 196 41.80 18.46 5.63
CA ASP A 196 43.23 18.64 5.46
C ASP A 196 43.64 20.12 5.63
N GLU A 197 42.85 21.05 5.10
CA GLU A 197 43.07 22.50 5.28
C GLU A 197 42.91 22.93 6.74
N ARG A 198 41.88 22.42 7.43
CA ARG A 198 41.71 22.66 8.88
C ARG A 198 42.83 22.02 9.70
N ALA A 199 43.29 20.84 9.35
CA ALA A 199 44.41 20.18 10.03
C ALA A 199 45.75 20.93 9.84
N ARG A 200 45.96 21.57 8.67
CA ARG A 200 47.11 22.46 8.42
C ARG A 200 47.02 23.73 9.23
N GLN A 201 45.89 24.42 9.23
CA GLN A 201 45.68 25.64 10.01
C GLN A 201 45.81 25.41 11.52
N THR A 202 45.40 24.24 12.03
CA THR A 202 45.59 23.89 13.44
C THR A 202 47.06 23.64 13.80
N ARG A 203 47.89 23.17 12.86
CA ARG A 203 49.33 23.01 13.05
C ARG A 203 50.11 24.34 13.05
N GLU A 204 49.64 25.36 12.31
CA GLU A 204 50.27 26.67 12.29
C GLU A 204 50.01 27.51 13.57
N ILE A 205 49.02 27.16 14.37
CA ILE A 205 48.68 27.90 15.62
C ILE A 205 49.45 27.38 16.84
N VAL A 206 50.23 26.33 16.71
CA VAL A 206 50.94 25.66 17.85
C VAL A 206 52.46 25.99 17.91
N TYR A 207 52.93 27.00 17.13
CA TYR A 207 54.30 27.48 17.20
C TYR A 207 54.36 28.97 17.48
#